data_d81c9e1b205270652f52f3824c121131
#
_entry.id   d81c9e1b205270652f52f3824c121131
#
_cell.length_a   1.000
_cell.length_b   1.000
_cell.length_c   1.000
_cell.angle_alpha   90.00
_cell.angle_beta   90.00
_cell.angle_gamma   90.00
#
_symmetry.space_group_name_H-M   'P 1'
#
loop_
_entity.id
_entity.type
_entity.pdbx_description
1 polymer ?
#
loop_
_entity_poly.entity_id
_entity_poly.type
_entity_poly.pdbx_seq_one_letter_code
_entity_poly.pdbx_strand_id
1 'polypeptide(L)'
;MRLSVIIPCYNEAASLLRVIDSVRAAPGPEREIIVIDDGSTDGTADLLREQVDGKLARVIYHERNQGKGAALRSGFAAARHEIVIVQDADLEYDPADYPAMIQPILDDQADVVFDSRFMGHRPHRVLYFWHRMGNGLLTFLSNMFTNLNLTDMETGYKAFRREVIQSIEIEENRFGFEPEITAKLARGRYRIYEVGIGYFGRTYQEGKKIGWRDGFRAIWCILKYNLRP
;
A
#
# COMPACT_ATOMS: atom_id res chain seq x y z
N MET A 1 10.90 16.13 -8.35
CA MET A 1 9.53 15.60 -8.15
C MET A 1 9.21 15.62 -6.67
N ARG A 2 7.93 15.80 -6.29
CA ARG A 2 7.44 15.80 -4.90
C ARG A 2 6.59 14.55 -4.66
N LEU A 3 6.30 14.23 -3.40
CA LEU A 3 5.72 12.96 -2.98
C LEU A 3 4.37 13.17 -2.29
N SER A 4 3.32 12.46 -2.71
CA SER A 4 2.06 12.32 -1.99
C SER A 4 2.09 10.99 -1.24
N VAL A 5 2.05 11.03 0.09
CA VAL A 5 2.00 9.83 0.95
C VAL A 5 0.55 9.58 1.34
N ILE A 6 0.02 8.43 0.94
CA ILE A 6 -1.36 8.02 1.21
C ILE A 6 -1.37 7.03 2.37
N ILE A 7 -2.06 7.39 3.44
CA ILE A 7 -2.14 6.58 4.66
C ILE A 7 -3.60 6.12 4.87
N PRO A 8 -3.98 4.92 4.38
CA PRO A 8 -5.27 4.34 4.73
C PRO A 8 -5.28 3.93 6.20
N CYS A 9 -6.29 4.34 6.96
CA CYS A 9 -6.37 4.14 8.38
C CYS A 9 -7.74 3.62 8.81
N TYR A 10 -7.76 2.58 9.65
CA TYR A 10 -8.95 2.07 10.29
C TYR A 10 -8.59 1.45 11.64
N ASN A 11 -9.03 2.07 12.73
CA ASN A 11 -8.76 1.63 14.09
C ASN A 11 -7.24 1.45 14.36
N GLU A 12 -6.49 2.54 14.25
CA GLU A 12 -5.03 2.60 14.46
C GLU A 12 -4.63 3.76 15.40
N ALA A 13 -5.46 4.09 16.40
CA ALA A 13 -5.18 5.17 17.34
C ALA A 13 -3.82 5.04 18.04
N ALA A 14 -3.36 3.81 18.29
CA ALA A 14 -2.11 3.54 18.99
C ALA A 14 -0.84 3.75 18.13
N SER A 15 -0.93 3.64 16.80
CA SER A 15 0.23 3.66 15.88
C SER A 15 0.30 4.93 15.03
N LEU A 16 -0.85 5.51 14.68
CA LEU A 16 -1.00 6.50 13.63
C LEU A 16 -0.11 7.74 13.79
N LEU A 17 -0.05 8.35 14.98
CA LEU A 17 0.81 9.53 15.19
C LEU A 17 2.28 9.21 14.97
N ARG A 18 2.73 8.05 15.44
CA ARG A 18 4.11 7.58 15.23
C ARG A 18 4.42 7.37 13.74
N VAL A 19 3.46 6.83 12.97
CA VAL A 19 3.60 6.71 11.51
C VAL A 19 3.72 8.07 10.87
N ILE A 20 2.84 9.03 11.20
CA ILE A 20 2.89 10.39 10.66
C ILE A 20 4.22 11.08 10.99
N ASP A 21 4.69 10.97 12.22
CA ASP A 21 5.98 11.54 12.62
C ASP A 21 7.15 10.88 11.87
N SER A 22 7.15 9.56 11.71
CA SER A 22 8.15 8.84 10.92
C SER A 22 8.12 9.26 9.45
N VAL A 23 6.93 9.42 8.85
CA VAL A 23 6.77 9.92 7.49
C VAL A 23 7.31 11.34 7.35
N ARG A 24 7.07 12.22 8.32
CA ARG A 24 7.57 13.60 8.30
C ARG A 24 9.09 13.68 8.43
N ALA A 25 9.67 12.81 9.24
CA ALA A 25 11.11 12.72 9.46
C ALA A 25 11.88 11.95 8.38
N ALA A 26 11.17 11.22 7.53
CA ALA A 26 11.78 10.36 6.52
C ALA A 26 12.64 11.16 5.52
N PRO A 27 13.76 10.58 5.02
CA PRO A 27 14.56 11.20 3.98
C PRO A 27 13.81 11.27 2.65
N GLY A 28 14.24 12.16 1.75
CA GLY A 28 13.69 12.27 0.40
C GLY A 28 13.02 13.62 0.11
N PRO A 29 12.21 13.71 -0.94
CA PRO A 29 11.66 14.97 -1.43
C PRO A 29 10.60 15.56 -0.50
N GLU A 30 10.26 16.84 -0.76
CA GLU A 30 9.10 17.51 -0.18
C GLU A 30 7.84 16.65 -0.40
N ARG A 31 6.99 16.57 0.62
CA ARG A 31 5.83 15.68 0.60
C ARG A 31 4.57 16.29 1.21
N GLU A 32 3.44 15.89 0.67
CA GLU A 32 2.15 15.99 1.34
C GLU A 32 1.78 14.66 1.98
N ILE A 33 1.06 14.69 3.07
CA ILE A 33 0.52 13.52 3.75
C ILE A 33 -1.00 13.59 3.67
N ILE A 34 -1.61 12.51 3.18
CA ILE A 34 -3.06 12.39 3.07
C ILE A 34 -3.47 11.14 3.86
N VAL A 35 -4.14 11.33 4.97
CA VAL A 35 -4.69 10.26 5.80
C VAL A 35 -6.15 10.03 5.41
N ILE A 36 -6.55 8.79 5.23
CA ILE A 36 -7.92 8.43 4.98
C ILE A 36 -8.44 7.61 6.17
N ASP A 37 -9.25 8.23 7.01
CA ASP A 37 -9.95 7.54 8.08
C ASP A 37 -11.15 6.79 7.51
N ASP A 38 -11.07 5.49 7.47
CA ASP A 38 -12.11 4.62 6.90
C ASP A 38 -13.20 4.28 7.94
N GLY A 39 -13.72 5.30 8.62
CA GLY A 39 -14.80 5.17 9.60
C GLY A 39 -14.36 4.46 10.88
N SER A 40 -13.25 4.87 11.48
CA SER A 40 -12.73 4.33 12.73
C SER A 40 -13.67 4.52 13.92
N THR A 41 -13.61 3.58 14.87
CA THR A 41 -14.48 3.53 16.05
C THR A 41 -13.73 3.42 17.38
N ASP A 42 -12.38 3.50 17.36
CA ASP A 42 -11.49 3.32 18.51
C ASP A 42 -10.89 4.63 19.04
N GLY A 43 -11.42 5.80 18.61
CA GLY A 43 -10.87 7.11 18.93
C GLY A 43 -9.86 7.65 17.90
N THR A 44 -9.51 6.90 16.85
CA THR A 44 -8.64 7.36 15.76
C THR A 44 -9.17 8.63 15.10
N ALA A 45 -10.48 8.70 14.82
CA ALA A 45 -11.09 9.86 14.17
C ALA A 45 -10.97 11.14 15.02
N ASP A 46 -11.13 11.04 16.34
CA ASP A 46 -11.01 12.19 17.25
C ASP A 46 -9.55 12.65 17.36
N LEU A 47 -8.61 11.71 17.48
CA LEU A 47 -7.18 11.99 17.44
C LEU A 47 -6.79 12.72 16.16
N LEU A 48 -7.31 12.30 15.01
CA LEU A 48 -7.06 12.94 13.71
C LEU A 48 -7.58 14.38 13.68
N ARG A 49 -8.83 14.63 14.14
CA ARG A 49 -9.40 15.98 14.18
C ARG A 49 -8.64 16.93 15.10
N GLU A 50 -8.22 16.43 16.26
CA GLU A 50 -7.56 17.25 17.27
C GLU A 50 -6.10 17.56 16.94
N GLN A 51 -5.35 16.60 16.41
CA GLN A 51 -3.90 16.68 16.35
C GLN A 51 -3.31 16.68 14.93
N VAL A 52 -4.04 16.21 13.93
CA VAL A 52 -3.49 15.95 12.59
C VAL A 52 -4.08 16.84 11.51
N ASP A 53 -5.40 16.91 11.40
CA ASP A 53 -6.08 17.55 10.28
C ASP A 53 -5.78 19.05 10.19
N GLY A 54 -5.32 19.48 9.02
CA GLY A 54 -4.90 20.86 8.75
C GLY A 54 -3.63 21.31 9.47
N LYS A 55 -3.00 20.45 10.31
CA LYS A 55 -1.79 20.76 11.07
C LYS A 55 -0.58 19.96 10.58
N LEU A 56 -0.72 18.65 10.49
CA LEU A 56 0.35 17.72 10.14
C LEU A 56 0.11 17.05 8.79
N ALA A 57 -1.16 16.83 8.45
CA ALA A 57 -1.60 16.17 7.24
C ALA A 57 -2.99 16.69 6.82
N ARG A 58 -3.39 16.37 5.60
CA ARG A 58 -4.78 16.48 5.15
C ARG A 58 -5.50 15.18 5.49
N VAL A 59 -6.70 15.26 6.07
CA VAL A 59 -7.49 14.08 6.42
C VAL A 59 -8.77 14.02 5.59
N ILE A 60 -9.12 12.81 5.14
CA ILE A 60 -10.39 12.48 4.49
C ILE A 60 -11.11 11.49 5.40
N TYR A 61 -12.35 11.78 5.76
CA TYR A 61 -13.15 10.95 6.65
C TYR A 61 -14.23 10.23 5.85
N HIS A 62 -14.27 8.90 5.92
CA HIS A 62 -15.40 8.11 5.44
C HIS A 62 -16.46 7.98 6.55
N GLU A 63 -17.72 8.03 6.20
CA GLU A 63 -18.84 7.91 7.16
C GLU A 63 -18.89 6.53 7.82
N ARG A 64 -18.39 5.50 7.14
CA ARG A 64 -18.34 4.11 7.60
C ARG A 64 -17.18 3.37 6.96
N ASN A 65 -16.77 2.26 7.56
CA ASN A 65 -15.74 1.38 6.98
C ASN A 65 -16.18 0.85 5.62
N GLN A 66 -15.40 1.15 4.60
CA GLN A 66 -15.58 0.69 3.23
C GLN A 66 -14.46 -0.27 2.81
N GLY A 67 -13.34 -0.29 3.52
CA GLY A 67 -12.17 -1.14 3.32
C GLY A 67 -10.98 -0.43 2.68
N LYS A 68 -9.81 -1.09 2.76
CA LYS A 68 -8.51 -0.53 2.34
C LYS A 68 -8.52 -0.02 0.90
N GLY A 69 -9.07 -0.77 -0.04
CA GLY A 69 -9.13 -0.36 -1.45
C GLY A 69 -9.96 0.91 -1.66
N ALA A 70 -11.09 1.06 -0.94
CA ALA A 70 -11.88 2.29 -0.99
C ALA A 70 -11.13 3.49 -0.40
N ALA A 71 -10.42 3.30 0.71
CA ALA A 71 -9.58 4.32 1.32
C ALA A 71 -8.45 4.75 0.38
N LEU A 72 -7.77 3.79 -0.24
CA LEU A 72 -6.73 4.06 -1.24
C LEU A 72 -7.27 4.82 -2.44
N ARG A 73 -8.43 4.44 -2.98
CA ARG A 73 -9.09 5.16 -4.09
C ARG A 73 -9.34 6.62 -3.74
N SER A 74 -9.85 6.91 -2.54
CA SER A 74 -10.06 8.29 -2.06
C SER A 74 -8.73 9.05 -1.94
N GLY A 75 -7.69 8.41 -1.43
CA GLY A 75 -6.35 8.97 -1.29
C GLY A 75 -5.70 9.27 -2.63
N PHE A 76 -5.74 8.34 -3.58
CA PHE A 76 -5.18 8.53 -4.91
C PHE A 76 -5.86 9.67 -5.68
N ALA A 77 -7.18 9.78 -5.58
CA ALA A 77 -7.92 10.89 -6.19
C ALA A 77 -7.53 12.26 -5.59
N ALA A 78 -7.14 12.30 -4.31
CA ALA A 78 -6.76 13.52 -3.61
C ALA A 78 -5.28 13.90 -3.79
N ALA A 79 -4.42 12.99 -4.26
CA ALA A 79 -2.99 13.20 -4.45
C ALA A 79 -2.68 14.25 -5.51
N ARG A 80 -1.72 15.15 -5.22
CA ARG A 80 -1.38 16.30 -6.07
C ARG A 80 0.04 16.25 -6.62
N HIS A 81 0.95 15.54 -5.95
CA HIS A 81 2.37 15.49 -6.33
C HIS A 81 2.64 14.40 -7.36
N GLU A 82 3.79 14.47 -8.00
CA GLU A 82 4.15 13.67 -9.17
C GLU A 82 4.31 12.19 -8.87
N ILE A 83 4.71 11.86 -7.62
CA ILE A 83 4.86 10.49 -7.13
C ILE A 83 3.85 10.26 -6.01
N VAL A 84 3.21 9.11 -5.99
CA VAL A 84 2.28 8.68 -4.95
C VAL A 84 2.82 7.41 -4.32
N ILE A 85 2.93 7.37 -2.99
CA ILE A 85 3.32 6.17 -2.24
C ILE A 85 2.24 5.82 -1.22
N VAL A 86 1.98 4.52 -1.07
CA VAL A 86 1.09 4.00 -0.03
C VAL A 86 1.92 3.71 1.22
N GLN A 87 1.46 4.16 2.37
CA GLN A 87 2.04 3.90 3.68
C GLN A 87 0.97 3.33 4.60
N ASP A 88 1.10 2.08 5.01
CA ASP A 88 0.17 1.51 5.99
C ASP A 88 0.36 2.16 7.38
N ALA A 89 -0.75 2.30 8.13
CA ALA A 89 -0.77 3.01 9.41
C ALA A 89 -0.27 2.18 10.61
N ASP A 90 0.39 1.04 10.35
CA ASP A 90 0.64 -0.01 11.34
C ASP A 90 2.11 -0.22 11.72
N LEU A 91 3.03 0.62 11.24
CA LEU A 91 4.48 0.55 11.48
C LEU A 91 5.17 -0.72 10.94
N GLU A 92 4.53 -1.49 10.07
CA GLU A 92 5.17 -2.66 9.44
C GLU A 92 6.22 -2.24 8.39
N TYR A 93 6.07 -1.06 7.78
CA TYR A 93 6.95 -0.48 6.78
C TYR A 93 7.62 0.79 7.30
N ASP A 94 8.92 0.93 7.04
CA ASP A 94 9.72 2.08 7.49
C ASP A 94 9.77 3.16 6.39
N PRO A 95 9.31 4.39 6.65
CA PRO A 95 9.44 5.50 5.71
C PRO A 95 10.89 5.88 5.35
N ALA A 96 11.88 5.42 6.10
CA ALA A 96 13.29 5.55 5.73
C ALA A 96 13.63 4.86 4.39
N ASP A 97 12.78 3.94 3.92
CA ASP A 97 12.91 3.25 2.64
C ASP A 97 12.36 4.05 1.44
N TYR A 98 11.70 5.20 1.65
CA TYR A 98 11.17 6.02 0.55
C TYR A 98 12.20 6.32 -0.56
N PRO A 99 13.45 6.71 -0.27
CA PRO A 99 14.41 6.94 -1.35
C PRO A 99 14.61 5.73 -2.26
N ALA A 100 14.72 4.53 -1.69
CA ALA A 100 14.87 3.30 -2.48
C ALA A 100 13.61 3.01 -3.31
N MET A 101 12.41 3.22 -2.73
CA MET A 101 11.14 2.98 -3.40
C MET A 101 10.87 3.95 -4.57
N ILE A 102 11.30 5.20 -4.47
CA ILE A 102 11.01 6.20 -5.51
C ILE A 102 12.15 6.37 -6.52
N GLN A 103 13.37 5.90 -6.23
CA GLN A 103 14.53 6.11 -7.09
C GLN A 103 14.32 5.62 -8.53
N PRO A 104 13.75 4.43 -8.79
CA PRO A 104 13.51 3.99 -10.17
C PRO A 104 12.54 4.90 -10.94
N ILE A 105 11.60 5.57 -10.24
CA ILE A 105 10.69 6.55 -10.85
C ILE A 105 11.42 7.85 -11.13
N LEU A 106 12.28 8.31 -10.21
CA LEU A 106 13.07 9.54 -10.37
C LEU A 106 14.03 9.42 -11.55
N ASP A 107 14.61 8.24 -11.77
CA ASP A 107 15.54 7.93 -12.86
C ASP A 107 14.82 7.62 -14.20
N ASP A 108 13.50 7.78 -14.24
CA ASP A 108 12.65 7.45 -15.41
C ASP A 108 12.75 6.00 -15.89
N GLN A 109 13.14 5.08 -15.02
CA GLN A 109 13.20 3.65 -15.31
C GLN A 109 11.86 2.94 -15.07
N ALA A 110 11.10 3.39 -14.06
CA ALA A 110 9.85 2.80 -13.64
C ALA A 110 8.69 3.78 -13.70
N ASP A 111 7.50 3.23 -13.93
CA ASP A 111 6.22 3.90 -13.76
C ASP A 111 5.60 3.54 -12.41
N VAL A 112 5.93 2.33 -11.91
CA VAL A 112 5.46 1.78 -10.64
C VAL A 112 6.58 0.99 -9.98
N VAL A 113 6.69 1.10 -8.65
CA VAL A 113 7.61 0.31 -7.84
C VAL A 113 6.84 -0.43 -6.76
N PHE A 114 7.01 -1.73 -6.70
CA PHE A 114 6.54 -2.59 -5.62
C PHE A 114 7.68 -2.80 -4.63
N ASP A 115 7.39 -2.85 -3.34
CA ASP A 115 8.34 -3.45 -2.44
C ASP A 115 8.28 -4.99 -2.53
N SER A 116 9.28 -5.63 -1.99
CA SER A 116 9.24 -7.05 -1.71
C SER A 116 9.81 -7.34 -0.33
N ARG A 117 9.00 -7.99 0.48
CA ARG A 117 9.39 -8.52 1.80
C ARG A 117 10.34 -9.70 1.69
N PHE A 118 10.54 -10.21 0.47
CA PHE A 118 11.29 -11.43 0.15
C PHE A 118 12.54 -11.19 -0.70
N MET A 119 12.66 -9.99 -1.27
CA MET A 119 13.86 -9.51 -1.95
C MET A 119 14.65 -8.62 -1.01
N GLY A 120 15.90 -8.93 -0.73
CA GLY A 120 16.76 -7.93 -0.13
C GLY A 120 17.69 -8.43 0.95
N HIS A 121 18.63 -7.54 1.30
CA HIS A 121 19.69 -7.78 2.27
C HIS A 121 19.41 -7.10 3.62
N ARG A 122 18.21 -6.51 3.81
CA ARG A 122 17.84 -5.85 5.07
C ARG A 122 17.28 -6.85 6.07
N PRO A 123 17.50 -6.64 7.37
CA PRO A 123 16.84 -7.44 8.40
C PRO A 123 15.33 -7.43 8.24
N HIS A 124 14.72 -8.58 8.35
CA HIS A 124 13.27 -8.74 8.36
C HIS A 124 12.87 -9.70 9.48
N ARG A 125 11.70 -9.48 10.04
CA ARG A 125 11.14 -10.37 11.06
C ARG A 125 10.75 -11.71 10.43
N VAL A 126 11.29 -12.82 10.95
CA VAL A 126 10.88 -14.18 10.52
C VAL A 126 9.45 -14.42 11.01
N LEU A 127 8.54 -14.60 10.06
CA LEU A 127 7.12 -14.81 10.31
C LEU A 127 6.68 -16.24 9.98
N TYR A 128 5.37 -16.46 10.01
CA TYR A 128 4.75 -17.77 9.90
C TYR A 128 4.96 -18.43 8.53
N PHE A 129 5.38 -19.69 8.55
CA PHE A 129 5.60 -20.51 7.35
C PHE A 129 4.38 -20.53 6.42
N TRP A 130 3.17 -20.78 6.96
CA TRP A 130 1.95 -20.87 6.15
C TRP A 130 1.54 -19.57 5.50
N HIS A 131 1.84 -18.43 6.13
CA HIS A 131 1.64 -17.12 5.50
C HIS A 131 2.57 -16.93 4.31
N ARG A 132 3.84 -17.32 4.44
CA ARG A 132 4.81 -17.27 3.35
C ARG A 132 4.34 -18.14 2.18
N MET A 133 3.87 -19.37 2.47
CA MET A 133 3.38 -20.30 1.46
C MET A 133 2.13 -19.74 0.76
N GLY A 134 1.16 -19.23 1.52
CA GLY A 134 -0.06 -18.61 0.95
C GLY A 134 0.25 -17.42 0.06
N ASN A 135 1.11 -16.51 0.52
CA ASN A 135 1.55 -15.37 -0.26
C ASN A 135 2.29 -15.79 -1.54
N GLY A 136 3.17 -16.79 -1.43
CA GLY A 136 3.87 -17.35 -2.59
C GLY A 136 2.93 -17.94 -3.63
N LEU A 137 1.88 -18.65 -3.19
CA LEU A 137 0.86 -19.20 -4.09
C LEU A 137 0.07 -18.08 -4.80
N LEU A 138 -0.36 -17.06 -4.09
CA LEU A 138 -1.08 -15.91 -4.68
C LEU A 138 -0.20 -15.15 -5.67
N THR A 139 1.06 -14.90 -5.33
CA THR A 139 2.04 -14.27 -6.21
C THR A 139 2.30 -15.13 -7.45
N PHE A 140 2.47 -16.45 -7.30
CA PHE A 140 2.64 -17.39 -8.42
C PHE A 140 1.44 -17.35 -9.36
N LEU A 141 0.21 -17.43 -8.85
CA LEU A 141 -0.99 -17.35 -9.67
C LEU A 141 -1.09 -16.00 -10.38
N SER A 142 -0.84 -14.90 -9.69
CA SER A 142 -0.83 -13.58 -10.30
C SER A 142 0.18 -13.48 -11.45
N ASN A 143 1.42 -13.92 -11.22
CA ASN A 143 2.48 -13.92 -12.22
C ASN A 143 2.12 -14.76 -13.44
N MET A 144 1.50 -15.93 -13.24
CA MET A 144 1.07 -16.81 -14.34
C MET A 144 0.04 -16.12 -15.26
N PHE A 145 -0.89 -15.36 -14.70
CA PHE A 145 -1.92 -14.67 -15.48
C PHE A 145 -1.47 -13.33 -16.06
N THR A 146 -0.58 -12.62 -15.37
CA THR A 146 -0.09 -11.29 -15.80
C THR A 146 1.17 -11.37 -16.67
N ASN A 147 1.85 -12.53 -16.72
CA ASN A 147 3.18 -12.70 -17.29
C ASN A 147 4.22 -11.76 -16.67
N LEU A 148 4.07 -11.43 -15.37
CA LEU A 148 5.06 -10.74 -14.56
C LEU A 148 5.94 -11.73 -13.81
N ASN A 149 7.02 -11.25 -13.21
CA ASN A 149 7.92 -12.05 -12.38
C ASN A 149 8.13 -11.39 -11.01
N LEU A 150 7.03 -11.03 -10.34
CA LEU A 150 7.05 -10.45 -9.02
C LEU A 150 7.42 -11.51 -7.98
N THR A 151 8.10 -11.08 -6.91
CA THR A 151 8.39 -11.91 -5.74
C THR A 151 7.37 -11.73 -4.62
N ASP A 152 6.65 -10.57 -4.60
CA ASP A 152 5.65 -10.24 -3.57
C ASP A 152 4.50 -9.38 -4.12
N MET A 153 3.50 -10.00 -4.73
CA MET A 153 2.32 -9.29 -5.26
C MET A 153 1.47 -8.65 -4.15
N GLU A 154 1.34 -9.33 -3.00
CA GLU A 154 0.47 -8.95 -1.88
C GLU A 154 1.02 -7.81 -1.00
N THR A 155 2.18 -7.25 -1.35
CA THR A 155 2.72 -6.13 -0.58
C THR A 155 1.79 -4.91 -0.59
N GLY A 156 1.63 -4.25 0.56
CA GLY A 156 0.93 -2.97 0.67
C GLY A 156 1.77 -1.76 0.25
N TYR A 157 3.09 -1.89 0.24
CA TYR A 157 4.01 -0.79 0.04
C TYR A 157 4.36 -0.63 -1.43
N LYS A 158 3.73 0.34 -2.08
CA LYS A 158 3.84 0.57 -3.52
C LYS A 158 3.99 2.06 -3.80
N ALA A 159 4.83 2.40 -4.78
CA ALA A 159 4.98 3.76 -5.29
C ALA A 159 4.59 3.82 -6.78
N PHE A 160 3.97 4.91 -7.18
CA PHE A 160 3.42 5.10 -8.51
C PHE A 160 3.75 6.49 -9.04
N ARG A 161 3.88 6.65 -10.35
CA ARG A 161 3.61 7.95 -10.98
C ARG A 161 2.15 8.30 -10.75
N ARG A 162 1.85 9.54 -10.34
CA ARG A 162 0.48 9.98 -10.07
C ARG A 162 -0.44 9.76 -11.26
N GLU A 163 0.00 10.13 -12.45
CA GLU A 163 -0.78 9.97 -13.68
C GLU A 163 -1.16 8.51 -13.95
N VAL A 164 -0.28 7.56 -13.62
CA VAL A 164 -0.54 6.12 -13.76
C VAL A 164 -1.64 5.68 -12.80
N ILE A 165 -1.47 5.93 -11.51
CA ILE A 165 -2.46 5.45 -10.53
C ILE A 165 -3.81 6.16 -10.65
N GLN A 166 -3.84 7.43 -11.05
CA GLN A 166 -5.09 8.16 -11.28
C GLN A 166 -5.78 7.79 -12.60
N SER A 167 -5.07 7.16 -13.56
CA SER A 167 -5.69 6.64 -14.78
C SER A 167 -6.37 5.28 -14.59
N ILE A 168 -6.10 4.59 -13.48
CA ILE A 168 -6.62 3.26 -13.20
C ILE A 168 -7.86 3.36 -12.30
N GLU A 169 -9.00 2.89 -12.80
CA GLU A 169 -10.20 2.75 -11.99
C GLU A 169 -10.05 1.56 -11.03
N ILE A 170 -10.13 1.81 -9.72
CA ILE A 170 -10.05 0.80 -8.66
C ILE A 170 -11.48 0.42 -8.26
N GLU A 171 -11.84 -0.87 -8.43
CA GLU A 171 -13.16 -1.42 -8.14
C GLU A 171 -13.24 -2.07 -6.76
N GLU A 172 -12.15 -2.76 -6.34
CA GLU A 172 -12.13 -3.49 -5.09
C GLU A 172 -12.06 -2.56 -3.88
N ASN A 173 -12.96 -2.79 -2.93
CA ASN A 173 -13.06 -1.95 -1.74
C ASN A 173 -12.18 -2.45 -0.59
N ARG A 174 -11.80 -3.74 -0.57
CA ARG A 174 -11.04 -4.38 0.53
C ARG A 174 -9.68 -4.86 0.05
N PHE A 175 -9.24 -6.02 0.54
CA PHE A 175 -7.96 -6.68 0.23
C PHE A 175 -7.91 -7.34 -1.17
N GLY A 176 -8.79 -6.98 -2.07
CA GLY A 176 -8.70 -7.31 -3.49
C GLY A 176 -7.93 -6.26 -4.30
N PHE A 177 -7.51 -5.18 -3.66
CA PHE A 177 -6.76 -4.09 -4.31
C PHE A 177 -5.43 -4.56 -4.89
N GLU A 178 -4.66 -5.34 -4.14
CA GLU A 178 -3.33 -5.77 -4.57
C GLU A 178 -3.37 -6.62 -5.85
N PRO A 179 -4.18 -7.68 -5.97
CA PRO A 179 -4.31 -8.41 -7.23
C PRO A 179 -5.00 -7.61 -8.34
N GLU A 180 -5.95 -6.73 -8.02
CA GLU A 180 -6.59 -5.87 -9.02
C GLU A 180 -5.59 -4.91 -9.67
N ILE A 181 -4.86 -4.16 -8.85
CA ILE A 181 -3.91 -3.16 -9.36
C ILE A 181 -2.79 -3.84 -10.16
N THR A 182 -2.30 -5.00 -9.71
CA THR A 182 -1.27 -5.76 -10.40
C THR A 182 -1.73 -6.18 -11.79
N ALA A 183 -2.95 -6.73 -11.92
CA ALA A 183 -3.51 -7.12 -13.20
C ALA A 183 -3.71 -5.92 -14.15
N LYS A 184 -4.24 -4.80 -13.64
CA LYS A 184 -4.46 -3.58 -14.41
C LYS A 184 -3.15 -2.93 -14.88
N LEU A 185 -2.13 -2.92 -14.04
CA LEU A 185 -0.79 -2.44 -14.41
C LEU A 185 -0.14 -3.30 -15.49
N ALA A 186 -0.20 -4.63 -15.36
CA ALA A 186 0.31 -5.55 -16.37
C ALA A 186 -0.38 -5.36 -17.72
N ARG A 187 -1.71 -5.23 -17.73
CA ARG A 187 -2.51 -4.97 -18.94
C ARG A 187 -2.14 -3.64 -19.60
N GLY A 188 -1.90 -2.60 -18.77
CA GLY A 188 -1.45 -1.28 -19.23
C GLY A 188 0.00 -1.25 -19.71
N ARG A 189 0.75 -2.36 -19.58
CA ARG A 189 2.16 -2.50 -19.97
C ARG A 189 3.06 -1.45 -19.31
N TYR A 190 2.76 -1.06 -18.06
CA TYR A 190 3.59 -0.14 -17.30
C TYR A 190 4.91 -0.80 -16.88
N ARG A 191 5.96 0.00 -16.77
CA ARG A 191 7.28 -0.43 -16.30
C ARG A 191 7.23 -0.63 -14.79
N ILE A 192 7.20 -1.88 -14.33
CA ILE A 192 7.12 -2.26 -12.92
C ILE A 192 8.50 -2.70 -12.44
N TYR A 193 8.95 -2.15 -11.33
CA TYR A 193 10.18 -2.54 -10.64
C TYR A 193 9.83 -3.09 -9.26
N GLU A 194 10.67 -4.00 -8.76
CA GLU A 194 10.63 -4.44 -7.35
C GLU A 194 11.88 -3.96 -6.62
N VAL A 195 11.69 -3.56 -5.35
CA VAL A 195 12.76 -3.12 -4.44
C VAL A 195 12.63 -3.86 -3.13
N GLY A 196 13.71 -4.50 -2.66
CA GLY A 196 13.73 -5.14 -1.35
C GLY A 196 13.87 -4.11 -0.22
N ILE A 197 12.98 -4.18 0.76
CA ILE A 197 12.96 -3.29 1.93
C ILE A 197 12.95 -4.06 3.24
N GLY A 198 13.11 -3.35 4.37
CA GLY A 198 12.88 -3.88 5.70
C GLY A 198 11.39 -4.10 5.99
N TYR A 199 11.05 -5.21 6.65
CA TYR A 199 9.67 -5.52 7.02
C TYR A 199 9.57 -5.99 8.47
N PHE A 200 8.74 -5.31 9.27
CA PHE A 200 8.54 -5.55 10.69
C PHE A 200 7.13 -6.06 10.99
N GLY A 201 6.74 -7.13 10.31
CA GLY A 201 5.39 -7.67 10.35
C GLY A 201 4.84 -7.95 11.75
N ARG A 202 3.57 -7.65 11.97
CA ARG A 202 2.84 -7.88 13.23
C ARG A 202 2.39 -9.34 13.36
N THR A 203 2.35 -9.83 14.60
CA THR A 203 1.70 -11.10 14.93
C THR A 203 0.19 -10.93 15.07
N TYR A 204 -0.56 -12.04 15.16
CA TYR A 204 -2.01 -11.99 15.45
C TYR A 204 -2.32 -11.31 16.79
N GLN A 205 -1.46 -11.47 17.79
CA GLN A 205 -1.60 -10.80 19.10
C GLN A 205 -1.35 -9.30 18.99
N GLU A 206 -0.56 -8.86 18.02
CA GLU A 206 -0.26 -7.46 17.72
C GLU A 206 -1.28 -6.83 16.75
N GLY A 207 -2.40 -7.51 16.46
CA GLY A 207 -3.53 -6.94 15.70
C GLY A 207 -3.52 -7.17 14.19
N LYS A 208 -2.89 -8.24 13.70
CA LYS A 208 -2.94 -8.61 12.26
C LYS A 208 -4.38 -8.86 11.82
N LYS A 209 -4.85 -8.12 10.81
CA LYS A 209 -6.26 -8.08 10.37
C LYS A 209 -6.60 -9.06 9.22
N ILE A 210 -5.60 -9.58 8.50
CA ILE A 210 -5.78 -10.43 7.30
C ILE A 210 -6.04 -11.88 7.71
N GLY A 211 -7.08 -12.50 7.14
CA GLY A 211 -7.48 -13.87 7.41
C GLY A 211 -7.55 -14.74 6.14
N TRP A 212 -7.83 -16.04 6.31
CA TRP A 212 -7.90 -17.01 5.21
C TRP A 212 -8.97 -16.68 4.14
N ARG A 213 -10.06 -15.98 4.54
CA ARG A 213 -11.12 -15.53 3.61
C ARG A 213 -10.61 -14.51 2.62
N ASP A 214 -9.64 -13.69 3.02
CA ASP A 214 -9.02 -12.69 2.14
C ASP A 214 -8.18 -13.37 1.06
N GLY A 215 -7.55 -14.51 1.37
CA GLY A 215 -6.83 -15.33 0.38
C GLY A 215 -7.75 -15.88 -0.73
N PHE A 216 -8.94 -16.37 -0.40
CA PHE A 216 -9.93 -16.78 -1.42
C PHE A 216 -10.41 -15.60 -2.26
N ARG A 217 -10.60 -14.44 -1.61
CA ARG A 217 -10.97 -13.22 -2.35
C ARG A 217 -9.84 -12.79 -3.30
N ALA A 218 -8.59 -12.88 -2.88
CA ALA A 218 -7.44 -12.58 -3.73
C ALA A 218 -7.40 -13.50 -4.98
N ILE A 219 -7.60 -14.81 -4.82
CA ILE A 219 -7.70 -15.74 -5.96
C ILE A 219 -8.82 -15.32 -6.92
N TRP A 220 -10.00 -15.02 -6.37
CA TRP A 220 -11.11 -14.52 -7.18
C TRP A 220 -10.76 -13.25 -7.95
N CYS A 221 -10.10 -12.28 -7.31
CA CYS A 221 -9.67 -11.04 -7.95
C CYS A 221 -8.62 -11.29 -9.03
N ILE A 222 -7.65 -12.19 -8.79
CA ILE A 222 -6.68 -12.60 -9.82
C ILE A 222 -7.41 -13.11 -11.06
N LEU A 223 -8.36 -14.02 -10.91
CA LEU A 223 -9.13 -14.55 -12.04
C LEU A 223 -10.01 -13.48 -12.69
N LYS A 224 -10.76 -12.71 -11.88
CA LYS A 224 -11.68 -11.66 -12.35
C LYS A 224 -10.97 -10.66 -13.24
N TYR A 225 -9.84 -10.12 -12.78
CA TYR A 225 -9.17 -9.01 -13.47
C TYR A 225 -8.23 -9.44 -14.60
N ASN A 226 -7.83 -10.69 -14.66
CA ASN A 226 -7.00 -11.20 -15.75
C ASN A 226 -7.81 -11.88 -16.87
N LEU A 227 -8.99 -12.47 -16.55
CA LEU A 227 -9.82 -13.17 -17.55
C LEU A 227 -10.91 -12.29 -18.17
N ARG A 228 -11.21 -11.12 -17.57
CA ARG A 228 -12.12 -10.15 -18.20
C ARG A 228 -11.36 -9.33 -19.25
N PRO A 229 -11.94 -9.14 -20.44
CA PRO A 229 -11.36 -8.28 -21.49
C PRO A 229 -11.30 -6.82 -21.04
#